data_068a10febbde034f46ce9fd8e5826b22
#
_entry.id   068a10febbde034f46ce9fd8e5826b22
#
_cell.length_a   1.000
_cell.length_b   1.000
_cell.length_c   1.000
_cell.angle_alpha   90.00
_cell.angle_beta   90.00
_cell.angle_gamma   90.00
#
_symmetry.space_group_name_H-M   'P 1'
#
loop_
_entity.id
_entity.type
_entity.pdbx_description
1 polymer ?
#
loop_
_entity_poly.entity_id
_entity_poly.type
_entity_poly.pdbx_seq_one_letter_code
_entity_poly.pdbx_strand_id
1 'polypeptide(L)'
;DELCRENLVFRWLLEDQKTPDHCTIARFRGNRNLQEAFEDLFFQYVKKLENKGYTEHSEVFVDGTKIESKANRYTFVWLKQVSKQLEKIKARLKERVCPQGNLTSTKVEKRLEQLNTEIEAQGIEVKKGRGHHKPEIVRERDELALLYRRWMEYNRKKAICGENRNSYSKTDTDAT
;
A
#
# COMPACT_ATOMS: atom_id res chain seq x y z
N ASP A 1 -22.44 -21.43 -4.80
CA ASP A 1 -23.90 -21.42 -5.09
C ASP A 1 -24.33 -22.49 -6.11
N GLU A 2 -23.71 -22.59 -7.30
CA GLU A 2 -24.05 -23.55 -8.35
C GLU A 2 -23.89 -25.00 -7.88
N LEU A 3 -22.74 -25.35 -7.29
CA LEU A 3 -22.51 -26.72 -6.77
C LEU A 3 -23.56 -27.15 -5.75
N CYS A 4 -24.07 -26.26 -4.92
CA CYS A 4 -25.11 -26.57 -3.96
C CYS A 4 -26.48 -26.81 -4.61
N ARG A 5 -26.71 -26.28 -5.82
CA ARG A 5 -27.96 -26.49 -6.58
C ARG A 5 -27.93 -27.73 -7.46
N GLU A 6 -26.78 -28.05 -8.03
CA GLU A 6 -26.64 -29.10 -9.05
C GLU A 6 -26.17 -30.43 -8.49
N ASN A 7 -25.38 -30.41 -7.40
CA ASN A 7 -24.81 -31.61 -6.83
C ASN A 7 -25.76 -32.23 -5.79
N LEU A 8 -26.15 -33.49 -6.01
CA LEU A 8 -27.07 -34.24 -5.13
C LEU A 8 -26.53 -34.38 -3.69
N VAL A 9 -25.22 -34.51 -3.51
CA VAL A 9 -24.59 -34.61 -2.18
C VAL A 9 -24.74 -33.32 -1.40
N PHE A 10 -24.51 -32.16 -2.04
CA PHE A 10 -24.68 -30.86 -1.40
C PHE A 10 -26.15 -30.57 -1.12
N ARG A 11 -27.08 -30.96 -2.00
CA ARG A 11 -28.52 -30.84 -1.76
C ARG A 11 -28.96 -31.68 -0.57
N TRP A 12 -28.50 -32.92 -0.49
CA TRP A 12 -28.77 -33.76 0.65
C TRP A 12 -28.21 -33.21 1.95
N LEU A 13 -27.02 -32.62 1.91
CA LEU A 13 -26.37 -32.00 3.07
C LEU A 13 -27.09 -30.72 3.55
N LEU A 14 -27.76 -30.02 2.65
CA LEU A 14 -28.53 -28.82 2.95
C LEU A 14 -29.95 -29.13 3.49
N GLU A 15 -30.43 -30.37 3.39
CA GLU A 15 -31.75 -30.77 3.88
C GLU A 15 -32.87 -29.79 3.51
N ASP A 16 -32.92 -29.38 2.23
CA ASP A 16 -33.83 -28.33 1.69
C ASP A 16 -33.66 -26.90 2.27
N GLN A 17 -32.61 -26.67 3.04
CA GLN A 17 -32.28 -25.33 3.51
C GLN A 17 -31.76 -24.44 2.37
N LYS A 18 -31.91 -23.13 2.57
CA LYS A 18 -31.42 -22.13 1.58
C LYS A 18 -29.91 -22.23 1.42
N THR A 19 -29.44 -22.28 0.19
CA THR A 19 -28.02 -22.25 -0.16
C THR A 19 -27.34 -21.03 0.44
N PRO A 20 -26.28 -21.20 1.24
CA PRO A 20 -25.52 -20.07 1.80
C PRO A 20 -24.82 -19.29 0.70
N ASP A 21 -24.81 -17.98 0.82
CA ASP A 21 -24.06 -17.11 -0.05
C ASP A 21 -22.55 -17.08 0.32
N HIS A 22 -21.73 -16.52 -0.57
CA HIS A 22 -20.28 -16.41 -0.36
C HIS A 22 -19.92 -15.57 0.89
N CYS A 23 -20.74 -14.57 1.26
CA CYS A 23 -20.51 -13.75 2.45
C CYS A 23 -20.77 -14.55 3.74
N THR A 24 -21.75 -15.43 3.72
CA THR A 24 -22.06 -16.35 4.83
C THR A 24 -20.92 -17.33 5.04
N ILE A 25 -20.41 -17.93 3.97
CA ILE A 25 -19.26 -18.83 4.01
C ILE A 25 -17.99 -18.09 4.49
N ALA A 26 -17.75 -16.88 4.00
CA ALA A 26 -16.59 -16.09 4.40
C ALA A 26 -16.64 -15.71 5.89
N ARG A 27 -17.82 -15.29 6.39
CA ARG A 27 -18.03 -15.00 7.84
C ARG A 27 -17.85 -16.24 8.71
N PHE A 28 -18.34 -17.35 8.25
CA PHE A 28 -18.16 -18.65 8.94
C PHE A 28 -16.68 -19.00 9.05
N ARG A 29 -15.93 -18.93 7.95
CA ARG A 29 -14.46 -19.18 7.94
C ARG A 29 -13.66 -18.22 8.80
N GLY A 30 -14.12 -16.97 8.95
CA GLY A 30 -13.46 -15.95 9.77
C GLY A 30 -13.81 -16.01 11.25
N ASN A 31 -14.62 -16.97 11.69
CA ASN A 31 -15.00 -17.12 13.10
C ASN A 31 -13.85 -17.77 13.89
N ARG A 32 -13.31 -17.08 14.91
CA ARG A 32 -12.21 -17.60 15.73
C ARG A 32 -12.53 -18.90 16.46
N ASN A 33 -13.77 -19.03 16.97
CA ASN A 33 -14.18 -20.25 17.66
C ASN A 33 -14.20 -21.45 16.74
N LEU A 34 -14.38 -21.24 15.44
CA LEU A 34 -14.36 -22.27 14.45
C LEU A 34 -12.94 -22.76 14.16
N GLN A 35 -11.95 -21.89 14.25
CA GLN A 35 -10.55 -22.25 14.05
C GLN A 35 -10.09 -23.25 15.09
N GLU A 36 -10.39 -23.00 16.37
CA GLU A 36 -10.09 -23.93 17.47
C GLU A 36 -10.81 -25.29 17.27
N ALA A 37 -12.09 -25.24 16.88
CA ALA A 37 -12.86 -26.46 16.62
C ALA A 37 -12.30 -27.27 15.42
N PHE A 38 -11.77 -26.61 14.40
CA PHE A 38 -11.11 -27.29 13.28
C PHE A 38 -9.76 -27.90 13.66
N GLU A 39 -8.99 -27.25 14.52
CA GLU A 39 -7.73 -27.78 15.03
C GLU A 39 -7.98 -29.05 15.86
N ASP A 40 -8.98 -29.02 16.73
CA ASP A 40 -9.40 -30.20 17.51
C ASP A 40 -9.91 -31.35 16.63
N LEU A 41 -10.74 -31.04 15.64
CA LEU A 41 -11.26 -32.02 14.68
C LEU A 41 -10.13 -32.65 13.87
N PHE A 42 -9.19 -31.84 13.41
CA PHE A 42 -8.02 -32.31 12.66
C PHE A 42 -7.17 -33.25 13.53
N PHE A 43 -6.91 -32.87 14.77
CA PHE A 43 -6.16 -33.69 15.70
C PHE A 43 -6.84 -35.04 15.97
N GLN A 44 -8.16 -35.03 16.21
CA GLN A 44 -8.94 -36.23 16.39
C GLN A 44 -8.92 -37.13 15.14
N TYR A 45 -8.98 -36.53 13.96
CA TYR A 45 -8.93 -37.26 12.69
C TYR A 45 -7.57 -37.92 12.46
N VAL A 46 -6.47 -37.22 12.69
CA VAL A 46 -5.11 -37.75 12.61
C VAL A 46 -4.96 -38.94 13.57
N LYS A 47 -5.37 -38.79 14.82
CA LYS A 47 -5.32 -39.82 15.85
C LYS A 47 -6.15 -41.08 15.45
N LYS A 48 -7.27 -40.87 14.76
CA LYS A 48 -8.08 -41.97 14.23
C LYS A 48 -7.39 -42.70 13.09
N LEU A 49 -6.64 -42.00 12.24
CA LEU A 49 -5.84 -42.61 11.16
C LEU A 49 -4.66 -43.40 11.72
N GLU A 50 -3.99 -42.90 12.75
CA GLU A 50 -2.94 -43.60 13.48
C GLU A 50 -3.44 -44.93 14.07
N ASN A 51 -4.54 -44.85 14.80
CA ASN A 51 -5.14 -46.05 15.41
C ASN A 51 -5.57 -47.11 14.40
N LYS A 52 -5.79 -46.71 13.14
CA LYS A 52 -6.10 -47.63 12.04
C LYS A 52 -4.86 -48.10 11.26
N GLY A 53 -3.65 -47.61 11.62
CA GLY A 53 -2.39 -47.95 10.96
C GLY A 53 -2.22 -47.36 9.58
N TYR A 54 -2.96 -46.28 9.24
CA TYR A 54 -2.82 -45.59 7.96
C TYR A 54 -1.68 -44.55 7.94
N THR A 55 -1.20 -44.14 9.10
CA THR A 55 -0.08 -43.16 9.24
C THR A 55 0.92 -43.69 10.24
N GLU A 56 2.20 -43.63 9.87
CA GLU A 56 3.35 -43.88 10.75
C GLU A 56 4.08 -42.55 10.93
N HIS A 57 4.37 -42.16 12.17
CA HIS A 57 5.05 -40.87 12.48
C HIS A 57 6.58 -40.89 12.24
N SER A 58 7.08 -41.92 11.51
CA SER A 58 8.53 -41.99 11.23
C SER A 58 9.02 -40.89 10.32
N GLU A 59 8.18 -40.38 9.45
CA GLU A 59 8.52 -39.31 8.52
C GLU A 59 7.39 -38.28 8.40
N VAL A 60 7.73 -37.00 8.54
CA VAL A 60 6.78 -35.88 8.38
C VAL A 60 7.19 -35.05 7.18
N PHE A 61 6.29 -34.94 6.20
CA PHE A 61 6.48 -34.06 5.05
C PHE A 61 5.77 -32.75 5.31
N VAL A 62 6.50 -31.64 5.27
CA VAL A 62 5.95 -30.29 5.36
C VAL A 62 5.98 -29.68 3.96
N ASP A 63 4.81 -29.51 3.36
CA ASP A 63 4.69 -28.79 2.10
C ASP A 63 4.51 -27.30 2.36
N GLY A 64 5.39 -26.50 1.74
CA GLY A 64 5.35 -25.05 1.83
C GLY A 64 4.39 -24.47 0.80
N THR A 65 3.27 -23.91 1.25
CA THR A 65 2.38 -23.16 0.37
C THR A 65 2.99 -21.80 0.05
N LYS A 66 3.28 -21.53 -1.22
CA LYS A 66 3.69 -20.23 -1.69
C LYS A 66 2.49 -19.29 -1.67
N ILE A 67 2.48 -18.35 -0.74
CA ILE A 67 1.48 -17.28 -0.70
C ILE A 67 1.97 -16.17 -1.64
N GLU A 68 1.28 -16.00 -2.75
CA GLU A 68 1.58 -14.89 -3.66
C GLU A 68 0.97 -13.59 -3.10
N SER A 69 1.82 -12.58 -2.96
CA SER A 69 1.37 -11.23 -2.59
C SER A 69 0.47 -10.65 -3.70
N LYS A 70 -0.58 -9.92 -3.33
CA LYS A 70 -1.42 -9.16 -4.28
C LYS A 70 -0.69 -7.96 -4.90
N ALA A 71 0.60 -7.83 -4.66
CA ALA A 71 1.43 -6.76 -5.18
C ALA A 71 1.49 -6.78 -6.71
N ASN A 72 1.11 -5.67 -7.33
CA ASN A 72 1.28 -5.52 -8.76
C ASN A 72 2.75 -5.26 -9.08
N ARG A 73 3.41 -6.20 -9.82
CA ARG A 73 4.83 -6.13 -10.17
C ARG A 73 5.24 -4.85 -10.92
N TYR A 74 4.30 -4.15 -11.55
CA TYR A 74 4.56 -2.90 -12.28
C TYR A 74 4.44 -1.64 -11.41
N THR A 75 4.04 -1.77 -10.16
CA THR A 75 3.83 -0.63 -9.24
C THR A 75 4.91 -0.51 -8.17
N PHE A 76 6.02 -1.23 -8.32
CA PHE A 76 7.13 -1.16 -7.37
C PHE A 76 7.83 0.20 -7.38
N VAL A 77 8.11 0.68 -6.19
CA VAL A 77 8.88 1.91 -5.92
C VAL A 77 10.24 1.51 -5.36
N TRP A 78 11.30 1.85 -6.09
CA TRP A 78 12.67 1.47 -5.73
C TRP A 78 13.35 2.56 -4.92
N LEU A 79 13.91 2.22 -3.75
CA LEU A 79 14.58 3.15 -2.84
C LEU A 79 15.72 3.92 -3.52
N LYS A 80 16.52 3.25 -4.35
CA LYS A 80 17.62 3.86 -5.11
C LYS A 80 17.11 5.01 -6.01
N GLN A 81 15.98 4.79 -6.68
CA GLN A 81 15.37 5.82 -7.55
C GLN A 81 14.77 6.96 -6.72
N VAL A 82 14.09 6.63 -5.62
CA VAL A 82 13.53 7.60 -4.67
C VAL A 82 14.65 8.50 -4.12
N SER A 83 15.75 7.93 -3.64
CA SER A 83 16.89 8.68 -3.09
C SER A 83 17.52 9.61 -4.13
N LYS A 84 17.77 9.12 -5.35
CA LYS A 84 18.30 9.93 -6.46
C LYS A 84 17.40 11.13 -6.81
N GLN A 85 16.08 10.93 -6.85
CA GLN A 85 15.13 12.01 -7.12
C GLN A 85 15.06 12.98 -5.94
N LEU A 86 15.11 12.49 -4.72
CA LEU A 86 15.08 13.28 -3.50
C LEU A 86 16.29 14.22 -3.42
N GLU A 87 17.48 13.75 -3.78
CA GLU A 87 18.68 14.59 -3.86
C GLU A 87 18.55 15.69 -4.91
N LYS A 88 18.05 15.37 -6.11
CA LYS A 88 17.81 16.36 -7.15
C LYS A 88 16.80 17.44 -6.71
N ILE A 89 15.71 17.03 -6.06
CA ILE A 89 14.69 17.97 -5.56
C ILE A 89 15.27 18.85 -4.46
N LYS A 90 16.02 18.26 -3.52
CA LYS A 90 16.69 19.01 -2.45
C LYS A 90 17.68 20.04 -2.99
N ALA A 91 18.47 19.67 -3.99
CA ALA A 91 19.43 20.59 -4.62
C ALA A 91 18.70 21.79 -5.23
N ARG A 92 17.64 21.57 -6.00
CA ARG A 92 16.83 22.66 -6.59
C ARG A 92 16.13 23.54 -5.55
N LEU A 93 15.59 22.94 -4.48
CA LEU A 93 14.98 23.68 -3.39
C LEU A 93 16.02 24.51 -2.63
N LYS A 94 17.21 23.94 -2.37
CA LYS A 94 18.30 24.63 -1.70
C LYS A 94 18.76 25.85 -2.49
N GLU A 95 18.95 25.72 -3.80
CA GLU A 95 19.34 26.81 -4.68
C GLU A 95 18.37 28.01 -4.62
N ARG A 96 17.05 27.73 -4.53
CA ARG A 96 16.01 28.77 -4.55
C ARG A 96 15.68 29.36 -3.18
N VAL A 97 15.78 28.57 -2.10
CA VAL A 97 15.30 28.99 -0.77
C VAL A 97 16.46 29.39 0.17
N CYS A 98 17.54 28.61 0.15
CA CYS A 98 18.69 28.86 1.03
C CYS A 98 20.00 28.31 0.44
N PRO A 99 20.66 29.05 -0.46
CA PRO A 99 21.89 28.62 -1.13
C PRO A 99 23.04 28.28 -0.15
N GLN A 100 23.14 28.99 0.95
CA GLN A 100 24.24 28.86 1.92
C GLN A 100 23.84 28.19 3.25
N GLY A 101 22.60 27.64 3.35
CA GLY A 101 22.10 27.11 4.61
C GLY A 101 21.54 25.67 4.51
N ASN A 102 21.07 25.15 5.64
CA ASN A 102 20.37 23.88 5.68
C ASN A 102 18.92 24.08 5.24
N LEU A 103 18.46 23.19 4.35
CA LEU A 103 17.09 23.15 3.86
C LEU A 103 16.18 22.52 4.93
N THR A 104 15.15 23.27 5.36
CA THR A 104 14.09 22.81 6.25
C THR A 104 12.72 23.08 5.63
N SER A 105 11.71 22.27 5.98
CA SER A 105 10.33 22.48 5.51
C SER A 105 9.81 23.88 5.85
N THR A 106 10.07 24.32 7.07
CA THR A 106 9.68 25.65 7.57
C THR A 106 10.24 26.82 6.74
N LYS A 107 11.46 26.69 6.22
CA LYS A 107 12.04 27.71 5.34
C LYS A 107 11.36 27.77 3.98
N VAL A 108 11.02 26.62 3.43
CA VAL A 108 10.29 26.53 2.15
C VAL A 108 8.88 27.10 2.30
N GLU A 109 8.19 26.75 3.37
CA GLU A 109 6.86 27.25 3.69
C GLU A 109 6.87 28.79 3.85
N LYS A 110 7.80 29.33 4.62
CA LYS A 110 7.97 30.79 4.77
C LYS A 110 8.22 31.48 3.43
N ARG A 111 9.05 30.92 2.55
CA ARG A 111 9.27 31.49 1.22
C ARG A 111 8.01 31.45 0.36
N LEU A 112 7.23 30.38 0.43
CA LEU A 112 5.93 30.27 -0.25
C LEU A 112 4.92 31.29 0.27
N GLU A 113 4.86 31.52 1.58
CA GLU A 113 4.02 32.53 2.20
C GLU A 113 4.43 33.94 1.75
N GLN A 114 5.73 34.25 1.73
CA GLN A 114 6.25 35.53 1.22
C GLN A 114 5.82 35.77 -0.23
N LEU A 115 6.01 34.78 -1.12
CA LEU A 115 5.60 34.90 -2.52
C LEU A 115 4.08 35.09 -2.67
N ASN A 116 3.26 34.42 -1.86
CA ASN A 116 1.82 34.62 -1.86
C ASN A 116 1.46 36.06 -1.42
N THR A 117 2.08 36.57 -0.35
CA THR A 117 1.85 37.92 0.13
C THR A 117 2.28 38.97 -0.91
N GLU A 118 3.42 38.77 -1.59
CA GLU A 118 3.89 39.64 -2.67
C GLU A 118 2.91 39.64 -3.87
N ILE A 119 2.35 38.46 -4.25
CA ILE A 119 1.34 38.34 -5.32
C ILE A 119 0.05 39.08 -4.97
N GLU A 120 -0.41 38.94 -3.71
CA GLU A 120 -1.58 39.66 -3.21
C GLU A 120 -1.35 41.18 -3.15
N ALA A 121 -0.19 41.65 -2.66
CA ALA A 121 0.17 43.05 -2.61
C ALA A 121 0.25 43.72 -3.99
N GLN A 122 0.65 42.96 -5.01
CA GLN A 122 0.70 43.42 -6.41
C GLN A 122 -0.65 43.34 -7.12
N GLY A 123 -1.70 42.84 -6.46
CA GLY A 123 -3.03 42.70 -7.05
C GLY A 123 -3.08 41.79 -8.28
N ILE A 124 -2.17 40.82 -8.38
CA ILE A 124 -2.05 39.94 -9.55
C ILE A 124 -3.16 38.89 -9.53
N GLU A 125 -4.12 39.03 -10.44
CA GLU A 125 -5.12 37.97 -10.67
C GLU A 125 -4.50 36.75 -11.36
N VAL A 126 -4.45 35.63 -10.64
CA VAL A 126 -3.96 34.36 -11.19
C VAL A 126 -5.05 33.70 -12.05
N LYS A 127 -5.07 33.98 -13.34
CA LYS A 127 -5.99 33.32 -14.28
C LYS A 127 -5.51 31.89 -14.57
N LYS A 128 -6.42 30.92 -14.37
CA LYS A 128 -6.21 29.51 -14.69
C LYS A 128 -6.64 29.26 -16.15
N GLY A 129 -5.76 28.67 -16.97
CA GLY A 129 -6.11 28.28 -18.33
C GLY A 129 -4.91 28.13 -19.27
N ARG A 130 -5.10 27.43 -20.40
CA ARG A 130 -4.11 27.31 -21.47
C ARG A 130 -3.96 28.67 -22.19
N GLY A 131 -2.72 29.09 -22.42
CA GLY A 131 -2.43 30.31 -23.22
C GLY A 131 -2.27 31.60 -22.44
N HIS A 132 -2.50 31.64 -21.11
CA HIS A 132 -2.24 32.81 -20.31
C HIS A 132 -0.77 32.92 -19.91
N HIS A 133 -0.17 34.07 -20.20
CA HIS A 133 1.19 34.35 -19.76
C HIS A 133 1.18 34.67 -18.26
N LYS A 134 1.69 33.74 -17.46
CA LYS A 134 1.79 33.93 -16.03
C LYS A 134 2.95 34.88 -15.70
N PRO A 135 2.76 35.86 -14.81
CA PRO A 135 3.85 36.67 -14.28
C PRO A 135 4.97 35.82 -13.67
N GLU A 136 6.19 36.29 -13.69
CA GLU A 136 7.36 35.55 -13.26
C GLU A 136 7.26 35.11 -11.77
N ILE A 137 6.78 36.00 -10.92
CA ILE A 137 6.55 35.68 -9.50
C ILE A 137 5.56 34.55 -9.28
N VAL A 138 4.51 34.46 -10.09
CA VAL A 138 3.52 33.38 -10.03
C VAL A 138 4.12 32.06 -10.50
N ARG A 139 5.01 32.12 -11.52
CA ARG A 139 5.72 30.91 -11.97
C ARG A 139 6.68 30.41 -10.91
N GLU A 140 7.45 31.32 -10.28
CA GLU A 140 8.37 30.99 -9.19
C GLU A 140 7.62 30.31 -8.05
N ARG A 141 6.48 30.87 -7.59
CA ARG A 141 5.61 30.31 -6.57
C ARG A 141 5.11 28.92 -6.95
N ASP A 142 4.57 28.76 -8.18
CA ASP A 142 4.00 27.50 -8.67
C ASP A 142 5.07 26.40 -8.76
N GLU A 143 6.27 26.74 -9.24
CA GLU A 143 7.39 25.81 -9.32
C GLU A 143 7.91 25.42 -7.94
N LEU A 144 8.02 26.38 -7.02
CA LEU A 144 8.44 26.11 -5.65
C LEU A 144 7.43 25.23 -4.93
N ALA A 145 6.14 25.50 -5.09
CA ALA A 145 5.06 24.69 -4.53
C ALA A 145 5.06 23.26 -5.09
N LEU A 146 5.33 23.10 -6.39
CA LEU A 146 5.46 21.80 -7.02
C LEU A 146 6.66 21.01 -6.50
N LEU A 147 7.83 21.67 -6.37
CA LEU A 147 9.03 21.06 -5.82
C LEU A 147 8.83 20.63 -4.37
N TYR A 148 8.18 21.48 -3.55
CA TYR A 148 7.88 21.20 -2.16
C TYR A 148 6.95 19.99 -2.03
N ARG A 149 5.85 19.94 -2.80
CA ARG A 149 4.94 18.78 -2.82
C ARG A 149 5.67 17.49 -3.19
N ARG A 150 6.52 17.52 -4.23
CA ARG A 150 7.33 16.37 -4.62
C ARG A 150 8.32 15.97 -3.52
N TRP A 151 8.94 16.92 -2.86
CA TRP A 151 9.84 16.64 -1.75
C TRP A 151 9.14 15.90 -0.62
N MET A 152 7.96 16.35 -0.20
CA MET A 152 7.15 15.67 0.81
C MET A 152 6.72 14.28 0.37
N GLU A 153 6.28 14.13 -0.88
CA GLU A 153 5.90 12.83 -1.45
C GLU A 153 7.08 11.83 -1.46
N TYR A 154 8.26 12.26 -1.88
CA TYR A 154 9.44 11.39 -1.91
C TYR A 154 9.97 11.06 -0.51
N ASN A 155 9.88 11.98 0.45
CA ASN A 155 10.18 11.69 1.85
C ASN A 155 9.22 10.62 2.40
N ARG A 156 7.92 10.71 2.10
CA ARG A 156 6.93 9.69 2.46
C ARG A 156 7.27 8.33 1.84
N LYS A 157 7.61 8.29 0.56
CA LYS A 157 8.04 7.06 -0.13
C LYS A 157 9.27 6.45 0.52
N LYS A 158 10.24 7.27 0.90
CA LYS A 158 11.43 6.83 1.63
C LYS A 158 11.09 6.26 3.01
N ALA A 159 10.18 6.90 3.74
CA ALA A 159 9.73 6.44 5.05
C ALA A 159 9.01 5.07 4.98
N ILE A 160 8.19 4.84 3.92
CA ILE A 160 7.54 3.54 3.69
C ILE A 160 8.58 2.43 3.42
N CYS A 161 9.63 2.73 2.66
CA CYS A 161 10.72 1.75 2.44
C CYS A 161 11.43 1.36 3.74
N GLY A 162 11.57 2.30 4.68
CA GLY A 162 12.37 2.08 5.89
C GLY A 162 13.84 1.85 5.60
N GLU A 163 14.57 1.28 6.57
CA GLU A 163 16.02 1.04 6.47
C GLU A 163 16.36 -0.33 5.84
N ASN A 164 15.47 -1.30 5.96
CA ASN A 164 15.76 -2.70 5.65
C ASN A 164 15.22 -3.17 4.29
N ARG A 165 14.49 -2.31 3.56
CA ARG A 165 13.87 -2.68 2.28
C ARG A 165 14.38 -1.83 1.13
N ASN A 166 14.62 -2.45 0.00
CA ASN A 166 15.07 -1.77 -1.22
C ASN A 166 13.92 -1.28 -2.11
N SER A 167 12.70 -1.78 -1.87
CA SER A 167 11.51 -1.43 -2.64
C SER A 167 10.23 -1.72 -1.85
N TYR A 168 9.11 -1.22 -2.32
CA TYR A 168 7.77 -1.60 -1.90
C TYR A 168 6.79 -1.49 -3.07
N SER A 169 5.67 -2.21 -3.03
CA SER A 169 4.59 -2.06 -4.01
C SER A 169 3.60 -0.99 -3.56
N LYS A 170 3.09 -0.18 -4.49
CA LYS A 170 2.03 0.81 -4.19
C LYS A 170 0.69 0.15 -3.84
N THR A 171 0.45 -1.04 -4.36
CA THR A 171 -0.79 -1.81 -4.13
C THR A 171 -0.75 -2.62 -2.84
N ASP A 172 0.47 -2.94 -2.38
CA ASP A 172 0.71 -3.67 -1.14
C ASP A 172 2.04 -3.19 -0.56
N THR A 173 1.97 -2.29 0.42
CA THR A 173 3.15 -1.65 1.01
C THR A 173 4.05 -2.60 1.79
N ASP A 174 3.55 -3.78 2.16
CA ASP A 174 4.28 -4.79 2.91
C ASP A 174 5.01 -5.76 1.98
N ALA A 175 4.65 -5.79 0.69
CA ALA A 175 5.36 -6.56 -0.33
C ALA A 175 6.72 -5.93 -0.69
N THR A 176 7.76 -6.77 -0.70
CA THR A 176 9.14 -6.41 -1.06
C THR A 176 9.57 -7.08 -2.36
#